data_9eded14b5fbef1a075f4348c28d4814a
#
_entry.id   9eded14b5fbef1a075f4348c28d4814a
#
_cell.length_a   1.000
_cell.length_b   1.000
_cell.length_c   1.000
_cell.angle_alpha   90.00
_cell.angle_beta   90.00
_cell.angle_gamma   90.00
#
_symmetry.space_group_name_H-M   'P 1'
#
loop_
_entity.id
_entity.type
_entity.pdbx_description
1 polymer ?
#
loop_
_entity_poly.entity_id
_entity_poly.type
_entity_poly.pdbx_seq_one_letter_code
_entity_poly.pdbx_strand_id
1 'polypeptide(L)'
;LFAIDGVTSVFFSAEYVTVTKTAEHEWGVLKPEIFAAVMDFYASGDAVVHEGEEDLASRGTAISEDDDEIVAMIKELLETRIRPAVAEDGGDIVFRGWDEKTGTVTVKMQGACDGCPSSSVTLKSGIENMLRHYVPEVNDVVQEVEEGSMDLLDMATMNR
;
A
#
# COMPACT_ATOMS: atom_id res chain seq x y z
N LEU A 1 18.87 -2.70 0.28
CA LEU A 1 18.14 -3.24 1.44
C LEU A 1 17.76 -4.71 1.26
N PHE A 2 17.36 -5.14 0.06
CA PHE A 2 17.00 -6.55 -0.20
C PHE A 2 18.18 -7.56 -0.06
N ALA A 3 19.41 -7.10 -0.01
CA ALA A 3 20.56 -7.96 0.28
C ALA A 3 20.69 -8.34 1.77
N ILE A 4 19.91 -7.71 2.64
CA ILE A 4 19.87 -8.00 4.08
C ILE A 4 18.95 -9.20 4.29
N ASP A 5 19.50 -10.27 4.88
CA ASP A 5 18.74 -11.48 5.16
C ASP A 5 17.58 -11.19 6.13
N GLY A 6 16.41 -11.68 5.80
CA GLY A 6 15.18 -11.41 6.55
C GLY A 6 14.37 -10.21 6.09
N VAL A 7 14.86 -9.36 5.21
CA VAL A 7 14.06 -8.29 4.58
C VAL A 7 13.24 -8.87 3.42
N THR A 8 11.93 -8.74 3.50
CA THR A 8 10.98 -9.28 2.49
C THR A 8 10.39 -8.22 1.59
N SER A 9 10.20 -7.01 2.10
CA SER A 9 9.63 -5.91 1.33
C SER A 9 10.23 -4.58 1.76
N VAL A 10 10.35 -3.67 0.81
CA VAL A 10 10.76 -2.29 1.03
C VAL A 10 9.82 -1.38 0.26
N PHE A 11 9.18 -0.46 0.95
CA PHE A 11 8.30 0.54 0.37
C PHE A 11 8.90 1.93 0.58
N PHE A 12 8.97 2.72 -0.49
CA PHE A 12 9.45 4.10 -0.46
C PHE A 12 8.30 5.07 -0.58
N SER A 13 8.18 5.98 0.39
CA SER A 13 7.34 7.16 0.33
C SER A 13 8.22 8.40 0.17
N ALA A 14 7.58 9.55 -0.08
CA ALA A 14 8.29 10.83 -0.12
C ALA A 14 8.97 11.20 1.22
N GLU A 15 8.41 10.73 2.33
CA GLU A 15 8.83 11.12 3.68
C GLU A 15 9.41 9.99 4.51
N TYR A 16 9.20 8.73 4.11
CA TYR A 16 9.64 7.56 4.89
C TYR A 16 9.92 6.33 4.02
N VAL A 17 10.63 5.39 4.60
CA VAL A 17 10.86 4.06 4.03
C VAL A 17 10.32 3.03 4.98
N THR A 18 9.46 2.14 4.48
CA THR A 18 8.94 1.00 5.24
C THR A 18 9.69 -0.26 4.86
N VAL A 19 10.21 -0.96 5.86
CA VAL A 19 10.89 -2.23 5.68
C VAL A 19 10.08 -3.31 6.37
N THR A 20 9.73 -4.36 5.62
CA THR A 20 9.05 -5.55 6.14
C THR A 20 10.06 -6.69 6.25
N LYS A 21 9.99 -7.41 7.37
CA LYS A 21 10.85 -8.55 7.65
C LYS A 21 10.07 -9.85 7.83
N THR A 22 10.75 -10.97 7.70
CA THR A 22 10.22 -12.28 8.10
C THR A 22 10.00 -12.34 9.62
N ALA A 23 9.10 -13.21 10.06
CA ALA A 23 8.84 -13.42 11.49
C ALA A 23 10.06 -13.97 12.25
N GLU A 24 10.95 -14.67 11.56
CA GLU A 24 12.12 -15.36 12.14
C GLU A 24 13.25 -14.43 12.57
N HIS A 25 13.31 -13.21 12.01
CA HIS A 25 14.37 -12.25 12.28
C HIS A 25 13.95 -11.21 13.33
N GLU A 26 14.87 -10.83 14.18
CA GLU A 26 14.64 -9.83 15.23
C GLU A 26 15.04 -8.42 14.77
N TRP A 27 14.20 -7.43 15.05
CA TRP A 27 14.49 -6.03 14.72
C TRP A 27 15.79 -5.52 15.36
N GLY A 28 16.16 -6.04 16.53
CA GLY A 28 17.40 -5.66 17.21
C GLY A 28 18.65 -5.98 16.39
N VAL A 29 18.59 -7.02 15.58
CA VAL A 29 19.70 -7.44 14.68
C VAL A 29 19.63 -6.69 13.36
N LEU A 30 18.42 -6.59 12.76
CA LEU A 30 18.24 -6.01 11.43
C LEU A 30 18.42 -4.48 11.39
N LYS A 31 17.97 -3.76 12.41
CA LYS A 31 18.03 -2.29 12.42
C LYS A 31 19.44 -1.73 12.17
N PRO A 32 20.51 -2.20 12.83
CA PRO A 32 21.86 -1.70 12.55
C PRO A 32 22.30 -1.90 11.10
N GLU A 33 21.98 -3.05 10.51
CA GLU A 33 22.32 -3.38 9.12
C GLU A 33 21.53 -2.52 8.13
N ILE A 34 20.24 -2.33 8.40
CA ILE A 34 19.36 -1.46 7.60
C ILE A 34 19.86 -0.01 7.63
N PHE A 35 20.17 0.51 8.82
CA PHE A 35 20.69 1.88 8.96
C PHE A 35 22.04 2.04 8.28
N ALA A 36 22.96 1.08 8.40
CA ALA A 36 24.23 1.11 7.71
C ALA A 36 24.04 1.14 6.19
N ALA A 37 23.19 0.28 5.65
CA ALA A 37 22.90 0.23 4.22
C ALA A 37 22.26 1.54 3.70
N VAL A 38 21.35 2.14 4.48
CA VAL A 38 20.74 3.43 4.13
C VAL A 38 21.78 4.55 4.15
N MET A 39 22.64 4.61 5.17
CA MET A 39 23.70 5.61 5.27
C MET A 39 24.72 5.47 4.14
N ASP A 40 25.13 4.27 3.81
CA ASP A 40 26.07 4.00 2.70
C ASP A 40 25.45 4.41 1.36
N PHE A 41 24.17 4.14 1.16
CA PHE A 41 23.45 4.56 -0.04
C PHE A 41 23.39 6.09 -0.19
N TYR A 42 23.04 6.81 0.86
CA TYR A 42 23.03 8.28 0.82
C TYR A 42 24.45 8.86 0.67
N ALA A 43 25.47 8.20 1.20
CA ALA A 43 26.85 8.62 1.00
C ALA A 43 27.35 8.40 -0.43
N SER A 44 26.79 7.44 -1.19
CA SER A 44 27.14 7.22 -2.58
C SER A 44 26.64 8.36 -3.51
N GLY A 45 25.59 9.06 -3.11
CA GLY A 45 24.96 10.11 -3.92
C GLY A 45 24.08 9.57 -5.04
N ASP A 46 23.80 8.29 -5.06
CA ASP A 46 22.90 7.68 -6.03
C ASP A 46 21.44 8.10 -5.79
N ALA A 47 20.67 8.19 -6.86
CA ALA A 47 19.25 8.54 -6.76
C ALA A 47 18.45 7.37 -6.19
N VAL A 48 17.53 7.66 -5.26
CA VAL A 48 16.63 6.65 -4.65
C VAL A 48 15.64 6.12 -5.68
N VAL A 49 15.15 7.00 -6.56
CA VAL A 49 14.16 6.72 -7.60
C VAL A 49 14.66 7.29 -8.91
N HIS A 50 14.53 6.55 -9.99
CA HIS A 50 14.88 7.04 -11.33
C HIS A 50 13.76 7.93 -11.89
N GLU A 51 14.14 8.93 -12.70
CA GLU A 51 13.18 9.81 -13.36
C GLU A 51 12.16 8.99 -14.17
N GLY A 52 10.88 9.18 -13.88
CA GLY A 52 9.76 8.45 -14.52
C GLY A 52 9.10 7.38 -13.66
N GLU A 53 9.73 6.91 -12.57
CA GLU A 53 9.13 5.95 -11.64
C GLU A 53 8.35 6.64 -10.50
N GLU A 54 8.63 7.91 -10.21
CA GLU A 54 7.99 8.69 -9.14
C GLU A 54 6.48 8.86 -9.31
N ASP A 55 5.98 8.67 -10.51
CA ASP A 55 4.67 9.15 -10.93
C ASP A 55 3.58 8.06 -10.94
N LEU A 56 3.97 6.78 -10.83
CA LEU A 56 3.01 5.68 -10.95
C LEU A 56 2.16 5.47 -9.70
N ALA A 57 2.70 5.75 -8.51
CA ALA A 57 1.96 5.61 -7.26
C ALA A 57 1.02 6.80 -6.99
N SER A 58 1.43 8.01 -7.38
CA SER A 58 0.63 9.23 -7.23
C SER A 58 -0.45 9.37 -8.29
N ARG A 59 -0.24 8.85 -9.50
CA ARG A 59 -1.19 8.97 -10.61
C ARG A 59 -2.53 8.27 -10.36
N GLY A 60 -2.55 7.19 -9.59
CA GLY A 60 -3.78 6.45 -9.31
C GLY A 60 -4.78 7.21 -8.45
N THR A 61 -4.32 8.12 -7.58
CA THR A 61 -5.18 8.82 -6.62
C THR A 61 -5.33 10.30 -6.96
N ALA A 62 -4.51 10.84 -7.87
CA ALA A 62 -4.67 12.21 -8.36
C ALA A 62 -6.00 12.37 -9.11
N ILE A 63 -6.72 13.45 -8.78
CA ILE A 63 -7.98 13.80 -9.45
C ILE A 63 -7.65 14.29 -10.87
N SER A 64 -8.31 13.69 -11.87
CA SER A 64 -8.22 14.08 -13.27
C SER A 64 -9.45 14.87 -13.70
N GLU A 65 -9.30 15.70 -14.72
CA GLU A 65 -10.46 16.41 -15.33
C GLU A 65 -11.46 15.46 -15.99
N ASP A 66 -11.03 14.24 -16.32
CA ASP A 66 -11.86 13.20 -16.93
C ASP A 66 -12.57 12.31 -15.88
N ASP A 67 -12.30 12.52 -14.58
CA ASP A 67 -12.94 11.74 -13.53
C ASP A 67 -14.41 12.12 -13.37
N ASP A 68 -15.26 11.11 -13.24
CA ASP A 68 -16.65 11.30 -12.84
C ASP A 68 -16.72 11.89 -11.42
N GLU A 69 -17.80 12.62 -11.12
CA GLU A 69 -17.99 13.29 -9.82
C GLU A 69 -17.80 12.33 -8.63
N ILE A 70 -18.33 11.11 -8.74
CA ILE A 70 -18.18 10.08 -7.71
C ILE A 70 -16.72 9.65 -7.55
N VAL A 71 -16.02 9.42 -8.67
CA VAL A 71 -14.61 9.05 -8.66
C VAL A 71 -13.75 10.16 -8.07
N ALA A 72 -14.01 11.40 -8.43
CA ALA A 72 -13.31 12.56 -7.88
C ALA A 72 -13.49 12.66 -6.34
N MET A 73 -14.72 12.47 -5.84
CA MET A 73 -15.01 12.45 -4.41
C MET A 73 -14.30 11.31 -3.68
N ILE A 74 -14.29 10.10 -4.26
CA ILE A 74 -13.59 8.95 -3.69
C ILE A 74 -12.09 9.25 -3.60
N LYS A 75 -11.47 9.73 -4.68
CA LYS A 75 -10.06 10.10 -4.72
C LYS A 75 -9.71 11.19 -3.70
N GLU A 76 -10.54 12.22 -3.57
CA GLU A 76 -10.36 13.28 -2.58
C GLU A 76 -10.39 12.75 -1.15
N LEU A 77 -11.33 11.87 -0.82
CA LEU A 77 -11.42 11.25 0.50
C LEU A 77 -10.22 10.34 0.79
N LEU A 78 -9.77 9.56 -0.20
CA LEU A 78 -8.57 8.75 -0.07
C LEU A 78 -7.36 9.63 0.23
N GLU A 79 -7.18 10.72 -0.51
CA GLU A 79 -6.02 11.62 -0.38
C GLU A 79 -6.04 12.41 0.93
N THR A 80 -7.20 12.96 1.32
CA THR A 80 -7.28 13.91 2.44
C THR A 80 -7.52 13.26 3.79
N ARG A 81 -8.10 12.06 3.83
CA ARG A 81 -8.53 11.40 5.07
C ARG A 81 -7.86 10.06 5.31
N ILE A 82 -7.75 9.24 4.28
CA ILE A 82 -7.32 7.84 4.44
C ILE A 82 -5.79 7.74 4.34
N ARG A 83 -5.18 8.30 3.30
CA ARG A 83 -3.71 8.26 3.13
C ARG A 83 -2.94 8.81 4.33
N PRO A 84 -3.29 9.98 4.92
CA PRO A 84 -2.60 10.45 6.11
C PRO A 84 -2.68 9.47 7.29
N ALA A 85 -3.83 8.84 7.49
CA ALA A 85 -4.01 7.88 8.58
C ALA A 85 -3.19 6.59 8.38
N VAL A 86 -3.13 6.06 7.15
CA VAL A 86 -2.33 4.85 6.88
C VAL A 86 -0.83 5.16 6.82
N ALA A 87 -0.45 6.40 6.46
CA ALA A 87 0.94 6.84 6.46
C ALA A 87 1.57 6.90 7.86
N GLU A 88 0.77 7.18 8.90
CA GLU A 88 1.23 7.12 10.31
C GLU A 88 1.76 5.72 10.69
N ASP A 89 1.19 4.68 10.10
CA ASP A 89 1.60 3.29 10.29
C ASP A 89 2.63 2.79 9.24
N GLY A 90 3.11 3.66 8.37
CA GLY A 90 4.07 3.34 7.33
C GLY A 90 3.47 2.65 6.10
N GLY A 91 2.16 2.76 5.91
CA GLY A 91 1.43 2.25 4.75
C GLY A 91 1.05 3.34 3.77
N ASP A 92 0.52 2.93 2.62
CA ASP A 92 -0.10 3.80 1.64
C ASP A 92 -1.28 3.10 0.96
N ILE A 93 -2.15 3.88 0.35
CA ILE A 93 -3.32 3.40 -0.37
C ILE A 93 -3.46 4.15 -1.69
N VAL A 94 -3.73 3.42 -2.76
CA VAL A 94 -3.89 3.96 -4.11
C VAL A 94 -5.23 3.54 -4.68
N PHE A 95 -5.95 4.48 -5.28
CA PHE A 95 -7.17 4.18 -6.03
C PHE A 95 -6.85 3.39 -7.30
N ARG A 96 -7.63 2.35 -7.59
CA ARG A 96 -7.47 1.51 -8.78
C ARG A 96 -8.69 1.52 -9.69
N GLY A 97 -9.88 1.64 -9.12
CA GLY A 97 -11.07 1.64 -9.95
C GLY A 97 -12.37 1.82 -9.17
N TRP A 98 -13.41 2.12 -9.91
CA TRP A 98 -14.78 2.25 -9.46
C TRP A 98 -15.71 1.48 -10.39
N ASP A 99 -16.52 0.62 -9.84
CA ASP A 99 -17.60 -0.05 -10.58
C ASP A 99 -18.95 0.52 -10.14
N GLU A 100 -19.52 1.35 -11.01
CA GLU A 100 -20.82 2.02 -10.78
C GLU A 100 -21.98 1.01 -10.61
N LYS A 101 -21.91 -0.14 -11.27
CA LYS A 101 -22.99 -1.14 -11.24
C LYS A 101 -23.11 -1.83 -9.89
N THR A 102 -21.98 -2.10 -9.28
CA THR A 102 -21.89 -2.81 -7.98
C THR A 102 -21.70 -1.85 -6.82
N GLY A 103 -21.27 -0.62 -7.08
CA GLY A 103 -20.87 0.33 -6.06
C GLY A 103 -19.56 -0.09 -5.37
N THR A 104 -18.65 -0.72 -6.12
CA THR A 104 -17.41 -1.27 -5.57
C THR A 104 -16.22 -0.37 -5.90
N VAL A 105 -15.49 0.03 -4.87
CA VAL A 105 -14.21 0.74 -5.00
C VAL A 105 -13.07 -0.27 -4.91
N THR A 106 -12.19 -0.27 -5.88
CA THR A 106 -10.96 -1.07 -5.87
C THR A 106 -9.78 -0.19 -5.47
N VAL A 107 -9.07 -0.63 -4.44
CA VAL A 107 -7.87 0.06 -3.92
C VAL A 107 -6.68 -0.90 -3.86
N LYS A 108 -5.47 -0.37 -3.99
CA LYS A 108 -4.24 -1.11 -3.72
C LYS A 108 -3.63 -0.59 -2.43
N MET A 109 -3.34 -1.49 -1.52
CA MET A 109 -2.61 -1.18 -0.28
C MET A 109 -1.12 -1.45 -0.47
N GLN A 110 -0.28 -0.60 0.12
CA GLN A 110 1.17 -0.67 0.00
C GLN A 110 1.85 -0.48 1.36
N GLY A 111 3.15 -0.83 1.43
CA GLY A 111 3.93 -0.66 2.65
C GLY A 111 3.45 -1.56 3.80
N ALA A 112 3.33 -1.00 5.00
CA ALA A 112 2.92 -1.75 6.19
C ALA A 112 1.48 -2.28 6.14
N CYS A 113 0.64 -1.76 5.24
CA CYS A 113 -0.74 -2.21 5.05
C CYS A 113 -0.84 -3.44 4.16
N ASP A 114 0.20 -3.75 3.38
CA ASP A 114 0.26 -4.91 2.50
C ASP A 114 0.63 -6.17 3.30
N GLY A 115 -0.17 -7.22 3.13
CA GLY A 115 0.10 -8.53 3.72
C GLY A 115 -0.14 -8.69 5.22
N CYS A 116 -0.78 -7.73 5.90
CA CYS A 116 -1.11 -7.85 7.33
C CYS A 116 -2.56 -8.37 7.53
N PRO A 117 -2.78 -9.65 7.88
CA PRO A 117 -4.13 -10.24 7.93
C PRO A 117 -5.07 -9.59 8.96
N SER A 118 -4.51 -9.10 10.07
CA SER A 118 -5.30 -8.51 11.17
C SER A 118 -5.63 -7.04 10.95
N SER A 119 -4.78 -6.28 10.24
CA SER A 119 -5.03 -4.88 9.93
C SER A 119 -5.88 -4.71 8.66
N SER A 120 -5.79 -5.65 7.71
CA SER A 120 -6.53 -5.56 6.45
C SER A 120 -8.05 -5.54 6.65
N VAL A 121 -8.59 -6.36 7.55
CA VAL A 121 -10.04 -6.40 7.83
C VAL A 121 -10.51 -5.13 8.52
N THR A 122 -9.80 -4.68 9.56
CA THR A 122 -10.16 -3.48 10.33
C THR A 122 -9.97 -2.22 9.50
N LEU A 123 -8.87 -2.13 8.76
CA LEU A 123 -8.57 -1.01 7.88
C LEU A 123 -9.58 -0.95 6.73
N LYS A 124 -9.84 -2.08 6.06
CA LYS A 124 -10.85 -2.18 5.01
C LYS A 124 -12.21 -1.71 5.49
N SER A 125 -12.67 -2.19 6.66
CA SER A 125 -13.96 -1.78 7.22
C SER A 125 -13.98 -0.30 7.60
N GLY A 126 -12.88 0.26 8.06
CA GLY A 126 -12.75 1.68 8.36
C GLY A 126 -12.85 2.55 7.11
N ILE A 127 -12.15 2.16 6.03
CA ILE A 127 -12.19 2.82 4.73
C ILE A 127 -13.60 2.74 4.12
N GLU A 128 -14.19 1.55 4.12
CA GLU A 128 -15.54 1.31 3.62
C GLU A 128 -16.58 2.16 4.34
N ASN A 129 -16.56 2.19 5.68
CA ASN A 129 -17.47 3.00 6.47
C ASN A 129 -17.29 4.50 6.19
N MET A 130 -16.06 4.96 6.04
CA MET A 130 -15.78 6.36 5.73
C MET A 130 -16.27 6.72 4.33
N LEU A 131 -15.95 5.92 3.32
CA LEU A 131 -16.41 6.15 1.96
C LEU A 131 -17.94 6.14 1.85
N ARG A 132 -18.60 5.16 2.44
CA ARG A 132 -20.08 5.10 2.48
C ARG A 132 -20.72 6.29 3.17
N HIS A 133 -20.08 6.85 4.17
CA HIS A 133 -20.60 7.99 4.90
C HIS A 133 -20.67 9.26 4.03
N TYR A 134 -19.66 9.47 3.19
CA TYR A 134 -19.56 10.65 2.32
C TYR A 134 -20.05 10.41 0.90
N VAL A 135 -19.98 9.18 0.42
CA VAL A 135 -20.37 8.75 -0.94
C VAL A 135 -21.34 7.57 -0.80
N PRO A 136 -22.65 7.83 -0.70
CA PRO A 136 -23.66 6.78 -0.48
C PRO A 136 -23.73 5.71 -1.56
N GLU A 137 -23.20 6.00 -2.75
CA GLU A 137 -23.12 5.09 -3.89
C GLU A 137 -22.12 3.94 -3.65
N VAL A 138 -21.17 4.12 -2.72
CA VAL A 138 -20.18 3.09 -2.37
C VAL A 138 -20.84 2.02 -1.51
N ASN A 139 -20.82 0.78 -1.99
CA ASN A 139 -21.34 -0.39 -1.30
C ASN A 139 -20.25 -1.25 -0.69
N ASP A 140 -19.11 -1.38 -1.36
CA ASP A 140 -18.00 -2.25 -0.93
C ASP A 140 -16.65 -1.64 -1.32
N VAL A 141 -15.61 -2.05 -0.60
CA VAL A 141 -14.22 -1.72 -0.91
C VAL A 141 -13.44 -3.03 -1.05
N VAL A 142 -12.81 -3.24 -2.18
CA VAL A 142 -11.99 -4.42 -2.43
C VAL A 142 -10.52 -4.03 -2.59
N GLN A 143 -9.64 -4.87 -2.07
CA GLN A 143 -8.21 -4.72 -2.26
C GLN A 143 -7.80 -5.45 -3.54
N GLU A 144 -7.06 -4.77 -4.41
CA GLU A 144 -6.36 -5.40 -5.52
C GLU A 144 -5.21 -6.25 -4.95
N VAL A 145 -5.23 -7.55 -5.26
CA VAL A 145 -4.15 -8.48 -4.92
C VAL A 145 -3.30 -8.66 -6.18
N GLU A 146 -2.00 -8.37 -6.10
CA GLU A 146 -1.11 -8.68 -7.23
C GLU A 146 -1.03 -10.21 -7.40
N GLU A 147 -1.28 -10.69 -8.62
CA GLU A 147 -1.18 -12.12 -9.02
C GLU A 147 0.28 -12.65 -8.94
N GLY A 148 1.01 -12.32 -7.91
CA GLY A 148 2.38 -12.78 -7.64
C GLY A 148 2.61 -13.23 -6.21
N SER A 149 1.67 -12.96 -5.30
CA SER A 149 1.68 -13.47 -3.92
C SER A 149 0.67 -14.60 -3.73
N MET A 150 0.64 -15.55 -4.65
CA MET A 150 -0.04 -16.83 -4.38
C MET A 150 0.72 -17.50 -3.26
N ASP A 151 0.15 -17.47 -2.06
CA ASP A 151 0.63 -18.21 -0.92
C ASP A 151 0.80 -19.67 -1.31
N LEU A 152 2.01 -20.19 -1.13
CA LEU A 152 2.35 -21.62 -1.27
C LEU A 152 1.48 -22.53 -0.39
N LEU A 153 0.65 -21.96 0.49
CA LEU A 153 -0.32 -22.64 1.34
C LEU A 153 -1.59 -23.04 0.60
N ASP A 154 -2.00 -22.35 -0.47
CA ASP A 154 -3.20 -22.72 -1.25
C ASP A 154 -2.94 -23.89 -2.21
N MET A 155 -1.68 -24.08 -2.64
CA MET A 155 -1.34 -25.26 -3.46
C MET A 155 -1.35 -26.58 -2.68
N ALA A 156 -1.23 -26.54 -1.36
CA ALA A 156 -1.26 -27.76 -0.52
C ALA A 156 -2.68 -28.28 -0.24
N THR A 157 -3.71 -27.46 -0.43
CA THR A 157 -5.12 -27.84 -0.20
C THR A 157 -5.83 -28.35 -1.45
N MET A 158 -5.29 -28.10 -2.63
CA MET A 158 -5.90 -28.56 -3.89
C MET A 158 -5.52 -29.99 -4.32
N ASN A 159 -4.65 -30.67 -3.58
CA ASN A 159 -4.18 -32.03 -3.92
C ASN A 159 -4.59 -33.08 -2.87
N ARG A 160 -5.83 -32.99 -2.39
CA ARG A 160 -6.47 -34.08 -1.61
C ARG A 160 -7.83 -34.46 -2.14
#